data_b941189df14aed0179f78e87b4494156
#
_entry.id   b941189df14aed0179f78e87b4494156
#
_cell.length_a   1.000
_cell.length_b   1.000
_cell.length_c   1.000
_cell.angle_alpha   90.00
_cell.angle_beta   90.00
_cell.angle_gamma   90.00
#
_symmetry.space_group_name_H-M   'P 1'
#
loop_
_entity.id
_entity.type
_entity.pdbx_description
1 polymer ?
#
loop_
_entity_poly.entity_id
_entity_poly.type
_entity_poly.pdbx_seq_one_letter_code
_entity_poly.pdbx_strand_id
1 'polypeptide(L)'
;HDFSPHKSDNVAMVEYDLQNRVSKEWLPAVMNAHGAFQSTESVQSASRSSNHDVCPYVSKFYESNPLSRETAIYGAGGNWYANSKSLNYVYLTNSGIGGDLTCKRYRVSDGGDSFSQDGFYAEGELDVVKTIDEDGHIKYDFKNLYGDIVLQRTVGNENHDTYYLYDYRGNLCFVLSPKASSQLGNATNIGVDNNSIVANLSFFYKYDSKNRCIEKKLPGCEPVYYVYDMYHLPIFSQDGNQRAKGQWAFTAYDRLGRVA
;
A
#
# COMPACT_ATOMS: atom_id res chain seq x y z
N HIS A 1 -6.94 34.78 4.46
CA HIS A 1 -7.71 35.78 5.19
C HIS A 1 -8.43 36.73 4.23
N ASP A 2 -7.73 37.49 3.39
CA ASP A 2 -8.34 38.52 2.50
C ASP A 2 -9.16 37.94 1.35
N PHE A 3 -9.05 36.64 1.06
CA PHE A 3 -9.79 35.93 0.01
C PHE A 3 -11.06 35.25 0.53
N SER A 4 -11.30 35.22 1.85
CA SER A 4 -12.53 34.66 2.42
C SER A 4 -13.67 35.71 2.32
N PRO A 5 -14.84 35.35 1.74
CA PRO A 5 -16.01 36.24 1.66
C PRO A 5 -16.46 36.78 3.02
N HIS A 6 -16.20 36.03 4.08
CA HIS A 6 -16.60 36.36 5.46
C HIS A 6 -15.44 36.89 6.33
N LYS A 7 -14.23 37.09 5.75
CA LYS A 7 -13.02 37.53 6.48
C LYS A 7 -12.70 36.71 7.73
N SER A 8 -13.07 35.42 7.72
CA SER A 8 -12.77 34.46 8.78
C SER A 8 -11.56 33.60 8.41
N ASP A 9 -10.83 33.18 9.42
CA ASP A 9 -9.71 32.28 9.29
C ASP A 9 -10.16 30.83 9.45
N ASN A 10 -9.49 29.92 8.73
CA ASN A 10 -9.62 28.50 8.94
C ASN A 10 -8.41 28.04 9.76
N VAL A 11 -8.63 27.66 11.01
CA VAL A 11 -7.59 27.35 11.98
C VAL A 11 -7.59 25.83 12.22
N ALA A 12 -6.44 25.19 12.03
CA ALA A 12 -6.20 23.77 12.37
C ALA A 12 -5.20 23.68 13.52
N MET A 13 -5.31 22.64 14.33
CA MET A 13 -4.44 22.41 15.47
C MET A 13 -4.01 20.95 15.56
N VAL A 14 -2.79 20.73 16.02
CA VAL A 14 -2.23 19.41 16.32
C VAL A 14 -1.77 19.41 17.79
N GLU A 15 -2.16 18.37 18.53
CA GLU A 15 -1.65 18.11 19.87
C GLU A 15 -0.58 17.00 19.82
N TYR A 16 0.39 17.11 20.70
CA TYR A 16 1.50 16.17 20.82
C TYR A 16 1.48 15.50 22.19
N ASP A 17 1.98 14.28 22.27
CA ASP A 17 2.21 13.59 23.55
C ASP A 17 3.54 14.03 24.19
N LEU A 18 3.87 13.44 25.33
CA LEU A 18 5.10 13.75 26.09
C LEU A 18 6.38 13.39 25.34
N GLN A 19 6.31 12.58 24.28
CA GLN A 19 7.43 12.20 23.41
C GLN A 19 7.45 12.98 22.09
N ASN A 20 6.66 14.09 22.00
CA ASN A 20 6.52 14.92 20.79
C ASN A 20 5.96 14.15 19.56
N ARG A 21 5.15 13.10 19.78
CA ARG A 21 4.42 12.42 18.71
C ARG A 21 3.02 13.02 18.61
N VAL A 22 2.49 13.07 17.39
CA VAL A 22 1.12 13.58 17.15
C VAL A 22 0.09 12.70 17.88
N SER A 23 -0.55 13.24 18.89
CA SER A 23 -1.60 12.54 19.67
C SER A 23 -3.00 12.85 19.18
N LYS A 24 -3.26 14.09 18.72
CA LYS A 24 -4.54 14.49 18.14
C LYS A 24 -4.35 15.47 17.00
N GLU A 25 -5.10 15.27 15.94
CA GLU A 25 -5.23 16.18 14.79
C GLU A 25 -6.67 16.69 14.74
N TRP A 26 -6.88 17.96 15.08
CA TRP A 26 -8.19 18.58 15.13
C TRP A 26 -8.68 18.96 13.74
N LEU A 27 -9.95 18.72 13.46
CA LEU A 27 -10.60 19.24 12.26
C LEU A 27 -10.57 20.77 12.26
N PRO A 28 -10.42 21.39 11.08
CA PRO A 28 -10.37 22.83 10.96
C PRO A 28 -11.59 23.51 11.58
N ALA A 29 -11.37 24.66 12.21
CA ALA A 29 -12.39 25.51 12.79
C ALA A 29 -12.44 26.88 12.10
N VAL A 30 -13.63 27.40 11.88
CA VAL A 30 -13.81 28.76 11.39
C VAL A 30 -13.76 29.74 12.56
N MET A 31 -12.83 30.68 12.53
CA MET A 31 -12.60 31.64 13.61
C MET A 31 -12.36 33.06 13.05
N ASN A 32 -12.74 34.08 13.81
CA ASN A 32 -12.41 35.48 13.51
C ASN A 32 -11.07 35.83 14.19
N ALA A 33 -10.01 35.19 13.78
CA ALA A 33 -8.69 35.30 14.41
C ALA A 33 -7.83 36.43 13.81
N HIS A 34 -8.19 36.93 12.62
CA HIS A 34 -7.44 37.98 11.88
C HIS A 34 -5.94 37.66 11.73
N GLY A 35 -5.59 36.36 11.54
CA GLY A 35 -4.24 35.87 11.44
C GLY A 35 -3.48 35.79 12.78
N ALA A 36 -4.11 36.11 13.92
CA ALA A 36 -3.49 36.02 15.22
C ALA A 36 -3.44 34.60 15.77
N PHE A 37 -2.40 34.28 16.54
CA PHE A 37 -2.28 33.01 17.27
C PHE A 37 -3.46 32.84 18.23
N GLN A 38 -4.02 31.66 18.28
CA GLN A 38 -5.16 31.30 19.14
C GLN A 38 -4.73 30.33 20.24
N SER A 39 -5.37 30.42 21.41
CA SER A 39 -5.14 29.45 22.49
C SER A 39 -5.70 28.07 22.11
N THR A 40 -5.11 27.03 22.69
CA THR A 40 -5.55 25.63 22.50
C THR A 40 -7.03 25.48 22.80
N GLU A 41 -7.52 26.03 23.93
CA GLU A 41 -8.89 25.92 24.37
C GLU A 41 -9.86 26.62 23.42
N SER A 42 -9.45 27.77 22.87
CA SER A 42 -10.25 28.52 21.87
C SER A 42 -10.43 27.72 20.58
N VAL A 43 -9.35 27.12 20.08
CA VAL A 43 -9.39 26.29 18.85
C VAL A 43 -10.20 25.02 19.08
N GLN A 44 -10.03 24.34 20.22
CA GLN A 44 -10.82 23.15 20.56
C GLN A 44 -12.33 23.45 20.63
N SER A 45 -12.71 24.55 21.30
CA SER A 45 -14.11 24.99 21.40
C SER A 45 -14.68 25.35 20.04
N ALA A 46 -13.93 26.11 19.23
CA ALA A 46 -14.33 26.49 17.89
C ALA A 46 -14.47 25.27 16.95
N SER A 47 -13.54 24.30 17.04
CA SER A 47 -13.60 23.08 16.24
C SER A 47 -14.84 22.24 16.60
N ARG A 48 -15.16 22.06 17.90
CA ARG A 48 -16.40 21.38 18.32
C ARG A 48 -17.65 22.10 17.80
N SER A 49 -17.67 23.41 17.88
CA SER A 49 -18.80 24.19 17.39
C SER A 49 -18.94 24.14 15.87
N SER A 50 -17.83 24.32 15.13
CA SER A 50 -17.85 24.33 13.67
C SER A 50 -18.21 22.98 13.05
N ASN A 51 -17.80 21.89 13.69
CA ASN A 51 -18.03 20.53 13.21
C ASN A 51 -19.26 19.85 13.87
N HIS A 52 -19.93 20.52 14.79
CA HIS A 52 -21.10 19.98 15.55
C HIS A 52 -20.82 18.62 16.18
N ASP A 53 -19.61 18.39 16.70
CA ASP A 53 -19.17 17.12 17.26
C ASP A 53 -18.37 17.32 18.54
N VAL A 54 -18.43 16.35 19.47
CA VAL A 54 -17.73 16.39 20.74
C VAL A 54 -16.24 15.99 20.60
N CYS A 55 -15.93 15.18 19.59
CA CYS A 55 -14.59 14.68 19.29
C CYS A 55 -14.19 14.97 17.82
N PRO A 56 -14.15 16.25 17.38
CA PRO A 56 -13.83 16.59 15.99
C PRO A 56 -12.31 16.50 15.75
N TYR A 57 -11.71 15.37 16.08
CA TYR A 57 -10.28 15.12 15.94
C TYR A 57 -9.99 13.65 15.70
N VAL A 58 -8.91 13.37 15.00
CA VAL A 58 -8.28 12.05 14.90
C VAL A 58 -7.36 11.86 16.10
N SER A 59 -7.44 10.73 16.80
CA SER A 59 -6.49 10.39 17.86
C SER A 59 -5.60 9.24 17.46
N LYS A 60 -4.32 9.38 17.79
CA LYS A 60 -3.28 8.38 17.54
C LYS A 60 -2.68 7.89 18.85
N PHE A 61 -2.53 6.58 18.98
CA PHE A 61 -1.94 5.90 20.11
C PHE A 61 -0.70 5.14 19.66
N TYR A 62 0.30 5.07 20.52
CA TYR A 62 1.61 4.53 20.17
C TYR A 62 2.07 3.49 21.19
N GLU A 63 2.97 2.62 20.76
CA GLU A 63 3.71 1.76 21.68
C GLU A 63 4.51 2.58 22.69
N SER A 64 4.70 2.01 23.88
CA SER A 64 5.57 2.61 24.92
C SER A 64 7.07 2.39 24.67
N ASN A 65 7.43 1.55 23.70
CA ASN A 65 8.82 1.23 23.37
C ASN A 65 9.46 2.32 22.46
N PRO A 66 10.79 2.35 22.30
CA PRO A 66 11.49 3.34 21.49
C PRO A 66 11.14 3.35 20.00
N LEU A 67 10.54 2.27 19.47
CA LEU A 67 10.13 2.21 18.06
C LEU A 67 8.96 3.14 17.76
N SER A 68 8.18 3.51 18.77
CA SER A 68 7.10 4.51 18.68
C SER A 68 6.11 4.24 17.54
N ARG A 69 5.81 2.97 17.27
CA ARG A 69 4.87 2.58 16.21
C ARG A 69 3.44 2.85 16.67
N GLU A 70 2.57 3.24 15.73
CA GLU A 70 1.14 3.45 16.01
C GLU A 70 0.47 2.12 16.37
N THR A 71 -0.34 2.11 17.44
CA THR A 71 -1.09 0.92 17.89
C THR A 71 -2.58 1.06 17.65
N ALA A 72 -3.12 2.28 17.68
CA ALA A 72 -4.52 2.54 17.39
C ALA A 72 -4.72 3.94 16.84
N ILE A 73 -5.71 4.08 15.94
CA ILE A 73 -6.16 5.35 15.40
C ILE A 73 -7.68 5.41 15.49
N TYR A 74 -8.23 6.45 16.15
CA TYR A 74 -9.64 6.78 16.10
C TYR A 74 -9.87 7.88 15.08
N GLY A 75 -10.83 7.68 14.18
CA GLY A 75 -11.31 8.71 13.26
C GLY A 75 -11.94 9.89 13.99
N ALA A 76 -12.04 11.04 13.31
CA ALA A 76 -12.74 12.19 13.86
C ALA A 76 -14.25 11.91 13.97
N GLY A 77 -14.82 12.21 15.13
CA GLY A 77 -16.26 12.08 15.42
C GLY A 77 -16.55 11.31 16.69
N GLY A 78 -17.44 11.86 17.52
CA GLY A 78 -17.83 11.28 18.81
C GLY A 78 -18.40 9.87 18.71
N ASN A 79 -19.04 9.52 17.61
CA ASN A 79 -19.60 8.19 17.38
C ASN A 79 -18.53 7.10 17.27
N TRP A 80 -17.35 7.40 16.72
CA TRP A 80 -16.24 6.46 16.66
C TRP A 80 -15.77 6.08 18.07
N TYR A 81 -15.64 7.08 18.94
CA TYR A 81 -15.26 6.87 20.34
C TYR A 81 -16.34 6.15 21.15
N ALA A 82 -17.62 6.56 21.01
CA ALA A 82 -18.75 5.97 21.73
C ALA A 82 -18.91 4.47 21.43
N ASN A 83 -18.60 4.05 20.21
CA ASN A 83 -18.71 2.67 19.75
C ASN A 83 -17.37 1.91 19.78
N SER A 84 -16.31 2.50 20.33
CA SER A 84 -14.95 1.91 20.39
C SER A 84 -14.44 1.46 19.00
N LYS A 85 -14.78 2.21 17.96
CA LYS A 85 -14.42 1.93 16.58
C LYS A 85 -13.07 2.58 16.25
N SER A 86 -12.03 1.79 16.19
CA SER A 86 -10.67 2.22 15.88
C SER A 86 -9.99 1.29 14.90
N LEU A 87 -9.09 1.85 14.11
CA LEU A 87 -8.11 1.09 13.35
C LEU A 87 -6.99 0.67 14.31
N ASN A 88 -6.72 -0.63 14.43
CA ASN A 88 -5.73 -1.16 15.37
C ASN A 88 -4.60 -1.87 14.64
N TYR A 89 -3.38 -1.72 15.16
CA TYR A 89 -2.18 -2.36 14.64
C TYR A 89 -1.54 -3.25 15.71
N VAL A 90 -1.15 -4.48 15.32
CA VAL A 90 -0.37 -5.38 16.16
C VAL A 90 0.85 -5.82 15.36
N TYR A 91 2.02 -5.69 15.96
CA TYR A 91 3.30 -6.03 15.33
C TYR A 91 3.77 -7.39 15.81
N LEU A 92 3.97 -8.29 14.86
CA LEU A 92 4.25 -9.71 15.06
C LEU A 92 5.41 -10.13 14.16
N THR A 93 5.79 -11.39 14.23
CA THR A 93 6.64 -12.08 13.25
C THR A 93 5.89 -13.26 12.66
N ASN A 94 6.33 -13.76 11.50
CA ASN A 94 5.74 -14.95 10.91
C ASN A 94 6.02 -16.19 11.77
N SER A 95 5.12 -17.16 11.70
CA SER A 95 5.32 -18.49 12.28
C SER A 95 5.98 -19.45 11.29
N GLY A 96 6.58 -20.50 11.81
CA GLY A 96 7.06 -21.63 11.01
C GLY A 96 5.93 -22.45 10.38
N ILE A 97 6.28 -23.55 9.74
CA ILE A 97 5.34 -24.46 9.05
C ILE A 97 4.29 -24.97 10.04
N GLY A 98 3.02 -24.85 9.64
CA GLY A 98 1.86 -25.30 10.43
C GLY A 98 1.31 -24.27 11.41
N GLY A 99 1.93 -23.11 11.56
CA GLY A 99 1.38 -21.99 12.36
C GLY A 99 0.43 -21.10 11.54
N ASP A 100 -0.36 -20.29 12.25
CA ASP A 100 -1.39 -19.42 11.65
C ASP A 100 -0.79 -18.32 10.74
N LEU A 101 0.46 -17.92 11.00
CA LEU A 101 1.19 -16.90 10.24
C LEU A 101 2.25 -17.50 9.33
N THR A 102 2.02 -18.74 8.83
CA THR A 102 2.90 -19.38 7.85
C THR A 102 2.85 -18.63 6.52
N CYS A 103 4.01 -18.39 5.90
CA CYS A 103 4.16 -17.75 4.59
C CYS A 103 4.97 -18.64 3.65
N LYS A 104 4.44 -18.94 2.44
CA LYS A 104 5.19 -19.61 1.37
C LYS A 104 6.30 -18.70 0.88
N ARG A 105 7.49 -19.26 0.62
CA ARG A 105 8.59 -18.56 -0.03
C ARG A 105 8.60 -18.89 -1.51
N TYR A 106 8.66 -17.87 -2.34
CA TYR A 106 8.80 -17.99 -3.78
C TYR A 106 10.12 -17.39 -4.24
N ARG A 107 10.74 -18.04 -5.22
CA ARG A 107 11.96 -17.55 -5.87
C ARG A 107 11.68 -17.29 -7.34
N VAL A 108 11.93 -16.07 -7.79
CA VAL A 108 11.84 -15.67 -9.19
C VAL A 108 13.14 -16.08 -9.89
N SER A 109 13.03 -16.54 -11.16
CA SER A 109 14.18 -16.85 -12.00
C SER A 109 15.02 -15.61 -12.31
N ASP A 110 16.29 -15.81 -12.68
CA ASP A 110 17.21 -14.70 -13.03
C ASP A 110 16.70 -13.87 -14.23
N GLY A 111 15.91 -14.49 -15.13
CA GLY A 111 15.24 -13.81 -16.24
C GLY A 111 14.01 -13.01 -15.86
N GLY A 112 13.49 -13.17 -14.65
CA GLY A 112 12.29 -12.51 -14.16
C GLY A 112 10.98 -13.01 -14.77
N ASP A 113 11.01 -14.10 -15.54
CA ASP A 113 9.88 -14.60 -16.36
C ASP A 113 9.17 -15.82 -15.78
N SER A 114 9.75 -16.44 -14.78
CA SER A 114 9.21 -17.59 -14.08
C SER A 114 9.53 -17.57 -12.60
N PHE A 115 8.85 -18.40 -11.81
CA PHE A 115 9.10 -18.57 -10.37
C PHE A 115 8.90 -20.00 -9.93
N SER A 116 9.45 -20.35 -8.78
CA SER A 116 9.24 -21.62 -8.10
C SER A 116 8.94 -21.39 -6.64
N GLN A 117 8.13 -22.24 -6.04
CA GLN A 117 7.98 -22.27 -4.59
C GLN A 117 9.23 -22.91 -4.00
N ASP A 118 9.90 -22.17 -3.13
CA ASP A 118 11.12 -22.56 -2.41
C ASP A 118 10.82 -22.77 -0.92
N GLY A 119 9.87 -23.65 -0.61
CA GLY A 119 9.43 -23.95 0.73
C GLY A 119 8.64 -22.84 1.40
N PHE A 120 8.99 -22.56 2.66
CA PHE A 120 8.35 -21.54 3.51
C PHE A 120 9.41 -20.65 4.15
N TYR A 121 9.04 -19.44 4.53
CA TYR A 121 9.88 -18.60 5.36
C TYR A 121 10.05 -19.22 6.74
N ALA A 122 11.28 -19.16 7.29
CA ALA A 122 11.56 -19.60 8.65
C ALA A 122 10.83 -18.73 9.68
N GLU A 123 10.58 -19.26 10.87
CA GLU A 123 9.97 -18.50 11.96
C GLU A 123 10.79 -17.26 12.29
N GLY A 124 10.13 -16.10 12.41
CA GLY A 124 10.76 -14.83 12.71
C GLY A 124 11.53 -14.19 11.56
N GLU A 125 11.48 -14.74 10.33
CA GLU A 125 12.19 -14.20 9.15
C GLU A 125 11.46 -13.00 8.54
N LEU A 126 10.14 -12.86 8.79
CA LEU A 126 9.33 -11.77 8.29
C LEU A 126 8.72 -10.95 9.43
N ASP A 127 8.70 -9.63 9.27
CA ASP A 127 7.87 -8.76 10.08
C ASP A 127 6.42 -8.84 9.62
N VAL A 128 5.49 -8.98 10.57
CA VAL A 128 4.06 -9.08 10.28
C VAL A 128 3.31 -7.97 10.97
N VAL A 129 2.58 -7.16 10.20
CA VAL A 129 1.67 -6.14 10.73
C VAL A 129 0.24 -6.66 10.59
N LYS A 130 -0.41 -6.92 11.72
CA LYS A 130 -1.84 -7.19 11.78
C LYS A 130 -2.58 -5.87 11.88
N THR A 131 -3.49 -5.63 10.96
CA THR A 131 -4.42 -4.50 10.99
C THR A 131 -5.82 -5.02 11.27
N ILE A 132 -6.53 -4.38 12.20
CA ILE A 132 -7.94 -4.64 12.50
C ILE A 132 -8.67 -3.34 12.24
N ASP A 133 -9.58 -3.33 11.27
CA ASP A 133 -10.35 -2.13 10.93
C ASP A 133 -11.49 -1.87 11.93
N GLU A 134 -12.22 -0.79 11.73
CA GLU A 134 -13.30 -0.33 12.60
C GLU A 134 -14.48 -1.32 12.63
N ASP A 135 -14.61 -2.19 11.63
CA ASP A 135 -15.63 -3.22 11.54
C ASP A 135 -15.14 -4.61 11.99
N GLY A 136 -13.88 -4.69 12.41
CA GLY A 136 -13.27 -5.91 12.94
C GLY A 136 -12.68 -6.83 11.87
N HIS A 137 -12.60 -6.38 10.59
CA HIS A 137 -11.92 -7.16 9.57
C HIS A 137 -10.41 -7.18 9.83
N ILE A 138 -9.80 -8.32 9.62
CA ILE A 138 -8.40 -8.55 9.91
C ILE A 138 -7.61 -8.70 8.61
N LYS A 139 -6.50 -7.96 8.52
CA LYS A 139 -5.51 -8.06 7.46
C LYS A 139 -4.12 -8.24 8.05
N TYR A 140 -3.30 -9.05 7.41
CA TYR A 140 -1.88 -9.22 7.74
C TYR A 140 -1.03 -8.81 6.54
N ASP A 141 -0.03 -7.95 6.78
CA ASP A 141 1.01 -7.60 5.82
C ASP A 141 2.33 -8.21 6.29
N PHE A 142 2.87 -9.15 5.53
CA PHE A 142 4.15 -9.79 5.79
C PHE A 142 5.24 -9.08 5.00
N LYS A 143 6.27 -8.61 5.68
CA LYS A 143 7.36 -7.81 5.10
C LYS A 143 8.69 -8.53 5.28
N ASN A 144 9.50 -8.48 4.24
CA ASN A 144 10.88 -8.95 4.29
C ASN A 144 11.80 -7.92 4.98
N LEU A 145 13.08 -8.24 5.14
CA LEU A 145 14.09 -7.36 5.75
C LEU A 145 14.30 -6.03 5.00
N TYR A 146 13.90 -5.96 3.73
CA TYR A 146 13.98 -4.73 2.93
C TYR A 146 12.74 -3.85 3.07
N GLY A 147 11.71 -4.33 3.79
CA GLY A 147 10.43 -3.65 3.96
C GLY A 147 9.42 -3.95 2.86
N ASP A 148 9.76 -4.81 1.89
CA ASP A 148 8.84 -5.21 0.82
C ASP A 148 7.77 -6.15 1.34
N ILE A 149 6.53 -5.94 0.94
CA ILE A 149 5.43 -6.85 1.25
C ILE A 149 5.55 -8.08 0.36
N VAL A 150 5.73 -9.25 0.96
CA VAL A 150 5.80 -10.56 0.26
C VAL A 150 4.46 -11.29 0.27
N LEU A 151 3.62 -11.03 1.29
CA LEU A 151 2.28 -11.59 1.41
C LEU A 151 1.34 -10.58 2.06
N GLN A 152 0.17 -10.41 1.48
CA GLN A 152 -0.99 -9.80 2.13
C GLN A 152 -2.06 -10.86 2.33
N ARG A 153 -2.47 -11.06 3.58
CA ARG A 153 -3.54 -12.01 3.96
C ARG A 153 -4.72 -11.26 4.50
N THR A 154 -5.88 -11.39 3.87
CA THR A 154 -7.16 -10.94 4.42
C THR A 154 -7.87 -12.15 5.02
N VAL A 155 -8.27 -12.02 6.29
CA VAL A 155 -8.96 -13.09 7.03
C VAL A 155 -10.45 -13.00 6.75
N GLY A 156 -11.02 -14.11 6.28
CA GLY A 156 -12.45 -14.30 6.09
C GLY A 156 -12.87 -15.68 6.59
N ASN A 157 -13.88 -16.28 5.96
CA ASN A 157 -14.19 -17.70 6.20
C ASN A 157 -13.02 -18.61 5.79
N GLU A 158 -12.27 -18.18 4.77
CA GLU A 158 -10.98 -18.69 4.35
C GLU A 158 -10.00 -17.53 4.21
N ASN A 159 -8.71 -17.82 4.32
CA ASN A 159 -7.67 -16.81 4.12
C ASN A 159 -7.53 -16.49 2.63
N HIS A 160 -7.50 -15.20 2.32
CA HIS A 160 -7.28 -14.68 0.98
C HIS A 160 -5.86 -14.12 0.88
N ASP A 161 -4.97 -14.90 0.29
CA ASP A 161 -3.53 -14.62 0.22
C ASP A 161 -3.15 -14.01 -1.14
N THR A 162 -2.64 -12.78 -1.13
CA THR A 162 -2.01 -12.14 -2.28
C THR A 162 -0.50 -12.15 -2.08
N TYR A 163 0.24 -12.83 -2.97
CA TYR A 163 1.71 -12.89 -2.91
C TYR A 163 2.33 -11.91 -3.89
N TYR A 164 3.41 -11.26 -3.44
CA TYR A 164 4.23 -10.35 -4.22
C TYR A 164 5.63 -10.97 -4.38
N LEU A 165 6.03 -11.24 -5.61
CA LEU A 165 7.26 -11.94 -5.92
C LEU A 165 8.25 -10.98 -6.57
N TYR A 166 9.42 -10.89 -5.98
CA TYR A 166 10.48 -9.98 -6.41
C TYR A 166 11.66 -10.75 -6.99
N ASP A 167 12.36 -10.15 -7.96
CA ASP A 167 13.63 -10.64 -8.44
C ASP A 167 14.76 -10.32 -7.45
N TYR A 168 15.98 -10.79 -7.73
CA TYR A 168 17.15 -10.54 -6.88
C TYR A 168 17.58 -9.06 -6.81
N ARG A 169 17.04 -8.20 -7.69
CA ARG A 169 17.27 -6.75 -7.70
C ARG A 169 16.20 -5.97 -6.94
N GLY A 170 15.19 -6.64 -6.38
CA GLY A 170 14.06 -6.04 -5.69
C GLY A 170 12.95 -5.53 -6.63
N ASN A 171 12.96 -5.91 -7.92
CA ASN A 171 11.86 -5.56 -8.82
C ASN A 171 10.68 -6.51 -8.62
N LEU A 172 9.46 -5.97 -8.53
CA LEU A 172 8.23 -6.75 -8.43
C LEU A 172 7.93 -7.42 -9.78
N CYS A 173 8.10 -8.74 -9.88
CA CYS A 173 7.87 -9.49 -11.11
C CYS A 173 6.47 -10.10 -11.20
N PHE A 174 5.93 -10.60 -10.11
CA PHE A 174 4.59 -11.21 -10.10
C PHE A 174 3.77 -10.73 -8.91
N VAL A 175 2.45 -10.56 -9.14
CA VAL A 175 1.45 -10.47 -8.06
C VAL A 175 0.45 -11.60 -8.27
N LEU A 176 0.46 -12.56 -7.37
CA LEU A 176 -0.46 -13.70 -7.39
C LEU A 176 -1.73 -13.30 -6.63
N SER A 177 -2.86 -13.20 -7.32
CA SER A 177 -4.15 -12.94 -6.68
C SER A 177 -4.53 -14.06 -5.70
N PRO A 178 -5.46 -13.84 -4.76
CA PRO A 178 -5.92 -14.90 -3.85
C PRO A 178 -6.40 -16.17 -4.59
N LYS A 179 -7.08 -15.99 -5.71
CA LYS A 179 -7.52 -17.13 -6.53
C LYS A 179 -6.36 -17.86 -7.20
N ALA A 180 -5.33 -17.11 -7.67
CA ALA A 180 -4.12 -17.75 -8.21
C ALA A 180 -3.38 -18.52 -7.11
N SER A 181 -3.16 -17.91 -5.96
CA SER A 181 -2.41 -18.53 -4.86
C SER A 181 -3.07 -19.77 -4.27
N SER A 182 -4.42 -19.83 -4.27
CA SER A 182 -5.17 -21.01 -3.82
C SER A 182 -5.16 -22.16 -4.84
N GLN A 183 -5.11 -21.87 -6.15
CA GLN A 183 -5.09 -22.85 -7.22
C GLN A 183 -3.68 -23.35 -7.59
N LEU A 184 -2.65 -22.55 -7.32
CA LEU A 184 -1.27 -22.94 -7.50
C LEU A 184 -0.86 -23.89 -6.35
N GLY A 185 -0.69 -25.17 -6.66
CA GLY A 185 -0.07 -26.12 -5.73
C GLY A 185 1.41 -25.83 -5.51
N ASN A 186 2.25 -26.88 -5.49
CA ASN A 186 3.70 -26.75 -5.47
C ASN A 186 4.18 -26.22 -6.83
N ALA A 187 4.49 -24.93 -6.89
CA ALA A 187 4.90 -24.24 -8.11
C ALA A 187 6.37 -24.52 -8.41
N THR A 188 6.68 -25.03 -9.61
CA THR A 188 8.05 -25.22 -10.06
C THR A 188 8.20 -24.69 -11.48
N ASN A 189 9.06 -23.71 -11.70
CA ASN A 189 9.33 -23.06 -12.98
C ASN A 189 8.06 -22.64 -13.73
N ILE A 190 7.21 -21.90 -13.05
CA ILE A 190 5.91 -21.45 -13.54
C ILE A 190 6.01 -19.98 -13.96
N GLY A 191 5.50 -19.66 -15.15
CA GLY A 191 5.41 -18.31 -15.69
C GLY A 191 4.12 -18.10 -16.49
N VAL A 192 3.99 -16.94 -17.10
CA VAL A 192 2.78 -16.56 -17.86
C VAL A 192 2.62 -17.38 -19.14
N ASP A 193 3.71 -17.86 -19.73
CA ASP A 193 3.71 -18.57 -21.01
C ASP A 193 3.40 -20.07 -20.86
N ASN A 194 3.61 -20.63 -19.67
CA ASN A 194 3.48 -22.08 -19.44
C ASN A 194 2.41 -22.47 -18.41
N ASN A 195 1.72 -21.48 -17.82
CA ASN A 195 0.68 -21.74 -16.82
C ASN A 195 -0.53 -20.82 -16.97
N SER A 196 -1.68 -21.42 -17.29
CA SER A 196 -2.93 -20.68 -17.52
C SER A 196 -3.46 -19.96 -16.26
N ILE A 197 -3.20 -20.47 -15.04
CA ILE A 197 -3.59 -19.84 -13.79
C ILE A 197 -2.82 -18.54 -13.64
N VAL A 198 -1.49 -18.58 -13.84
CA VAL A 198 -0.65 -17.38 -13.77
C VAL A 198 -1.02 -16.39 -14.87
N ALA A 199 -1.19 -16.87 -16.11
CA ALA A 199 -1.56 -16.03 -17.25
C ALA A 199 -2.88 -15.28 -17.05
N ASN A 200 -3.89 -15.93 -16.42
CA ASN A 200 -5.24 -15.39 -16.30
C ASN A 200 -5.56 -14.72 -14.95
N LEU A 201 -4.81 -15.04 -13.89
CA LEU A 201 -5.15 -14.60 -12.54
C LEU A 201 -4.04 -13.81 -11.84
N SER A 202 -2.89 -13.57 -12.51
CA SER A 202 -1.75 -12.89 -11.91
C SER A 202 -1.35 -11.66 -12.72
N PHE A 203 -0.75 -10.68 -12.04
CA PHE A 203 -0.03 -9.59 -12.70
C PHE A 203 1.40 -10.04 -12.94
N PHE A 204 1.97 -9.63 -14.05
CA PHE A 204 3.35 -9.90 -14.42
C PHE A 204 4.05 -8.64 -14.92
N TYR A 205 5.31 -8.50 -14.54
CA TYR A 205 6.17 -7.40 -14.94
C TYR A 205 7.57 -7.95 -15.26
N LYS A 206 8.14 -7.51 -16.38
CA LYS A 206 9.50 -7.86 -16.78
C LYS A 206 10.34 -6.60 -16.91
N TYR A 207 11.58 -6.71 -16.50
CA TYR A 207 12.51 -5.57 -16.46
C TYR A 207 13.74 -5.83 -17.32
N ASP A 208 14.35 -4.76 -17.83
CA ASP A 208 15.64 -4.82 -18.50
C ASP A 208 16.82 -4.74 -17.50
N SER A 209 18.03 -4.77 -18.03
CA SER A 209 19.25 -4.68 -17.21
C SER A 209 19.42 -3.34 -16.46
N LYS A 210 18.62 -2.33 -16.79
CA LYS A 210 18.58 -0.99 -16.16
C LYS A 210 17.40 -0.82 -15.21
N ASN A 211 16.71 -1.92 -14.82
CA ASN A 211 15.51 -1.95 -13.97
C ASN A 211 14.32 -1.14 -14.54
N ARG A 212 14.19 -1.04 -15.88
CA ARG A 212 13.04 -0.42 -16.53
C ARG A 212 12.05 -1.50 -16.90
N CYS A 213 10.75 -1.29 -16.61
CA CYS A 213 9.68 -2.23 -16.93
C CYS A 213 9.47 -2.25 -18.46
N ILE A 214 9.88 -3.33 -19.12
CA ILE A 214 9.77 -3.52 -20.58
C ILE A 214 8.53 -4.29 -21.00
N GLU A 215 7.91 -5.02 -20.06
CA GLU A 215 6.69 -5.79 -20.30
C GLU A 215 5.80 -5.75 -19.05
N LYS A 216 4.52 -5.49 -19.25
CA LYS A 216 3.49 -5.52 -18.20
C LYS A 216 2.29 -6.32 -18.69
N LYS A 217 1.85 -7.29 -17.90
CA LYS A 217 0.67 -8.10 -18.19
C LYS A 217 -0.32 -8.03 -17.03
N LEU A 218 -1.56 -7.70 -17.35
CA LEU A 218 -2.69 -7.77 -16.41
C LEU A 218 -3.35 -9.16 -16.49
N PRO A 219 -4.04 -9.61 -15.45
CA PRO A 219 -4.77 -10.87 -15.44
C PRO A 219 -5.70 -11.00 -16.65
N GLY A 220 -5.57 -12.10 -17.41
CA GLY A 220 -6.40 -12.40 -18.57
C GLY A 220 -6.23 -11.46 -19.78
N CYS A 221 -5.29 -10.51 -19.73
CA CYS A 221 -5.01 -9.60 -20.83
C CYS A 221 -3.74 -10.00 -21.57
N GLU A 222 -3.62 -9.53 -22.84
CA GLU A 222 -2.37 -9.57 -23.56
C GLU A 222 -1.35 -8.59 -22.94
N PRO A 223 -0.04 -8.88 -23.01
CA PRO A 223 0.98 -8.02 -22.46
C PRO A 223 1.08 -6.68 -23.21
N VAL A 224 1.50 -5.65 -22.50
CA VAL A 224 1.91 -4.34 -23.06
C VAL A 224 3.42 -4.27 -23.00
N TYR A 225 4.04 -3.94 -24.11
CA TYR A 225 5.49 -3.76 -24.26
C TYR A 225 5.86 -2.29 -24.26
N TYR A 226 7.06 -1.97 -23.72
CA TYR A 226 7.61 -0.62 -23.67
C TYR A 226 9.03 -0.60 -24.23
N VAL A 227 9.34 0.44 -25.02
CA VAL A 227 10.69 0.73 -25.52
C VAL A 227 11.10 2.11 -25.00
N TYR A 228 12.30 2.17 -24.46
CA TYR A 228 12.84 3.37 -23.83
C TYR A 228 13.98 3.98 -24.65
N ASP A 229 14.10 5.28 -24.58
CA ASP A 229 15.24 6.02 -25.12
C ASP A 229 16.47 5.95 -24.17
N MET A 230 17.52 6.68 -24.54
CA MET A 230 18.74 6.78 -23.75
C MET A 230 18.56 7.54 -22.42
N TYR A 231 17.50 8.36 -22.32
CA TYR A 231 17.15 9.14 -21.12
C TYR A 231 16.16 8.42 -20.21
N HIS A 232 15.90 7.13 -20.45
CA HIS A 232 14.95 6.29 -19.71
C HIS A 232 13.46 6.70 -19.85
N LEU A 233 13.11 7.45 -20.92
CA LEU A 233 11.74 7.82 -21.22
C LEU A 233 11.08 6.74 -22.10
N PRO A 234 9.85 6.27 -21.81
CA PRO A 234 9.15 5.28 -22.64
C PRO A 234 8.63 5.93 -23.93
N ILE A 235 9.36 5.80 -25.02
CA ILE A 235 9.05 6.42 -26.32
C ILE A 235 8.09 5.60 -27.18
N PHE A 236 8.05 4.27 -27.03
CA PHE A 236 7.07 3.43 -27.69
C PHE A 236 6.37 2.51 -26.69
N SER A 237 5.07 2.28 -26.91
CA SER A 237 4.30 1.23 -26.23
C SER A 237 3.44 0.46 -27.23
N GLN A 238 3.18 -0.82 -26.92
CA GLN A 238 2.36 -1.67 -27.76
C GLN A 238 1.51 -2.59 -26.90
N ASP A 239 0.19 -2.46 -26.96
CA ASP A 239 -0.77 -3.40 -26.39
C ASP A 239 -1.13 -4.54 -27.36
N GLY A 240 -1.97 -5.49 -26.92
CA GLY A 240 -2.39 -6.63 -27.74
C GLY A 240 -3.16 -6.23 -28.99
N ASN A 241 -4.01 -5.20 -28.92
CA ASN A 241 -4.78 -4.72 -30.09
C ASN A 241 -3.88 -4.03 -31.12
N GLN A 242 -2.92 -3.25 -30.65
CA GLN A 242 -1.91 -2.61 -31.50
C GLN A 242 -1.02 -3.67 -32.14
N ARG A 243 -0.62 -4.70 -31.39
CA ARG A 243 0.20 -5.81 -31.90
C ARG A 243 -0.49 -6.56 -33.02
N ALA A 244 -1.80 -6.85 -32.89
CA ALA A 244 -2.58 -7.49 -33.94
C ALA A 244 -2.67 -6.66 -35.23
N LYS A 245 -2.49 -5.34 -35.15
CA LYS A 245 -2.49 -4.40 -36.28
C LYS A 245 -1.09 -4.01 -36.76
N GLY A 246 -0.02 -4.51 -36.14
CA GLY A 246 1.37 -4.09 -36.42
C GLY A 246 1.65 -2.62 -36.07
N GLN A 247 0.94 -2.05 -35.09
CA GLN A 247 1.01 -0.64 -34.70
C GLN A 247 1.70 -0.45 -33.36
N TRP A 248 2.31 0.72 -33.17
CA TRP A 248 2.89 1.18 -31.90
C TRP A 248 2.37 2.58 -31.58
N ALA A 249 2.14 2.85 -30.31
CA ALA A 249 1.97 4.21 -29.83
C ALA A 249 3.33 4.85 -29.63
N PHE A 250 3.50 6.07 -30.15
CA PHE A 250 4.70 6.88 -29.96
C PHE A 250 4.40 8.04 -29.01
N THR A 251 5.29 8.28 -28.04
CA THR A 251 5.22 9.42 -27.14
C THR A 251 6.46 10.29 -27.32
N ALA A 252 6.23 11.56 -27.72
CA ALA A 252 7.30 12.55 -27.80
C ALA A 252 7.50 13.27 -26.46
N TYR A 253 8.74 13.65 -26.17
CA TYR A 253 9.09 14.38 -24.95
C TYR A 253 9.89 15.64 -25.28
N ASP A 254 9.68 16.69 -24.52
CA ASP A 254 10.51 17.89 -24.57
C ASP A 254 11.85 17.68 -23.85
N ARG A 255 12.72 18.71 -23.87
CA ARG A 255 14.06 18.65 -23.23
C ARG A 255 14.01 18.51 -21.70
N LEU A 256 12.85 18.71 -21.08
CA LEU A 256 12.61 18.56 -19.64
C LEU A 256 11.94 17.23 -19.29
N GLY A 257 11.74 16.33 -20.28
CA GLY A 257 11.09 15.04 -20.09
C GLY A 257 9.58 15.11 -19.95
N ARG A 258 8.93 16.20 -20.35
CA ARG A 258 7.47 16.35 -20.35
C ARG A 258 6.93 15.89 -21.70
N VAL A 259 5.78 15.25 -21.69
CA VAL A 259 5.08 14.84 -22.91
C VAL A 259 4.75 16.08 -23.75
N ALA A 260 5.16 16.05 -25.05
CA ALA A 260 5.01 17.16 -25.99
C ALA A 260 3.79 16.95 -26.91
#